data_c8a776c12467825021482f44ee8890c2
#
_entry.id   c8a776c12467825021482f44ee8890c2
#
_cell.length_a   1.000
_cell.length_b   1.000
_cell.length_c   1.000
_cell.angle_alpha   90.00
_cell.angle_beta   90.00
_cell.angle_gamma   90.00
#
_symmetry.space_group_name_H-M   'P 1'
#
loop_
_entity.id
_entity.type
_entity.pdbx_description
1 polymer ?
#
loop_
_entity_poly.entity_id
_entity_poly.type
_entity_poly.pdbx_seq_one_letter_code
_entity_poly.pdbx_strand_id
1 'polypeptide(L)'
;MLYRIAFFIVALLSLLPLSATATAVDEDQPGGWYMFTFNKDFAESRFGFQGDVQYRTWDGSGDLEQLLLRGGITYRPNALPGKYTLGLANITSGQFGDSKQTRTENRTYQEAVIPQRVGRKGFLRHRIRFEQRWVNGQDFRTRFRYALFANVPLNRSDLSPGAFYLALYNEVFINGERNIGGGAEVDFYDRNRLYGALGYKFSDSGQIQLGYMQQHTNVVKKGQFQLSLNYDF
;
A
#
# COMPACT_ATOMS: atom_id res chain seq x y z
N MET A 1 -18.89 -18.47 78.74
CA MET A 1 -19.62 -18.22 77.52
C MET A 1 -18.77 -17.31 76.70
N LEU A 2 -17.88 -17.91 75.85
CA LEU A 2 -16.86 -17.19 75.07
C LEU A 2 -17.31 -17.12 73.61
N TYR A 3 -17.56 -15.92 73.11
CA TYR A 3 -17.80 -15.68 71.70
C TYR A 3 -16.52 -15.61 70.93
N ARG A 4 -16.33 -16.55 69.99
CA ARG A 4 -15.23 -16.52 69.00
C ARG A 4 -15.65 -15.62 67.82
N ILE A 5 -14.95 -14.52 67.63
CA ILE A 5 -15.05 -13.66 66.46
C ILE A 5 -14.10 -14.20 65.39
N ALA A 6 -14.65 -14.71 64.30
CA ALA A 6 -13.86 -15.13 63.14
C ALA A 6 -13.66 -13.90 62.23
N PHE A 7 -12.40 -13.50 62.03
CA PHE A 7 -11.99 -12.51 61.06
C PHE A 7 -11.90 -13.16 59.67
N PHE A 8 -12.82 -12.78 58.76
CA PHE A 8 -12.68 -13.08 57.34
C PHE A 8 -11.76 -12.03 56.68
N ILE A 9 -10.55 -12.42 56.32
CA ILE A 9 -9.66 -11.61 55.44
C ILE A 9 -10.11 -11.89 54.00
N VAL A 10 -10.79 -10.95 53.38
CA VAL A 10 -11.07 -10.94 51.94
C VAL A 10 -9.83 -10.37 51.25
N ALA A 11 -9.02 -11.26 50.65
CA ALA A 11 -7.93 -10.86 49.79
C ALA A 11 -8.51 -10.31 48.46
N LEU A 12 -8.54 -8.99 48.34
CA LEU A 12 -8.86 -8.31 47.08
C LEU A 12 -7.68 -8.45 46.13
N LEU A 13 -7.70 -9.46 45.24
CA LEU A 13 -6.78 -9.55 44.13
C LEU A 13 -7.14 -8.43 43.16
N SER A 14 -6.39 -7.34 43.20
CA SER A 14 -6.45 -6.30 42.18
C SER A 14 -5.88 -6.87 40.86
N LEU A 15 -6.77 -7.25 39.95
CA LEU A 15 -6.44 -7.48 38.55
C LEU A 15 -6.00 -6.13 37.96
N LEU A 16 -4.70 -5.84 37.97
CA LEU A 16 -4.13 -4.78 37.18
C LEU A 16 -4.30 -5.19 35.71
N PRO A 17 -4.91 -4.35 34.86
CA PRO A 17 -4.92 -4.62 33.44
C PRO A 17 -3.45 -4.60 32.97
N LEU A 18 -2.95 -5.71 32.45
CA LEU A 18 -1.71 -5.73 31.67
C LEU A 18 -1.97 -4.87 30.43
N SER A 19 -1.62 -3.60 30.49
CA SER A 19 -1.55 -2.75 29.31
C SER A 19 -0.42 -3.30 28.46
N ALA A 20 -0.76 -4.05 27.41
CA ALA A 20 0.18 -4.39 26.37
C ALA A 20 0.62 -3.06 25.75
N THR A 21 1.81 -2.59 26.08
CA THR A 21 2.43 -1.44 25.42
C THR A 21 2.68 -1.86 23.98
N ALA A 22 1.93 -1.31 23.05
CA ALA A 22 2.22 -1.47 21.63
C ALA A 22 3.66 -0.96 21.41
N THR A 23 4.52 -1.83 20.93
CA THR A 23 5.90 -1.47 20.59
C THR A 23 5.84 -0.38 19.52
N ALA A 24 6.48 0.76 19.75
CA ALA A 24 6.54 1.84 18.77
C ALA A 24 7.27 1.34 17.52
N VAL A 25 6.77 1.71 16.34
CA VAL A 25 7.42 1.38 15.07
C VAL A 25 8.82 2.00 15.06
N ASP A 26 9.85 1.21 14.78
CA ASP A 26 11.19 1.71 14.59
C ASP A 26 11.27 2.44 13.25
N GLU A 27 11.36 3.78 13.31
CA GLU A 27 11.42 4.65 12.14
C GLU A 27 12.77 4.58 11.41
N ASP A 28 13.83 4.23 12.14
CA ASP A 28 15.21 4.19 11.63
C ASP A 28 15.51 2.89 10.89
N GLN A 29 14.82 1.81 11.24
CA GLN A 29 14.97 0.52 10.57
C GLN A 29 14.11 0.45 9.30
N PRO A 30 14.69 0.36 8.08
CA PRO A 30 13.90 0.25 6.87
C PRO A 30 13.21 -1.11 6.75
N GLY A 31 11.96 -1.08 6.32
CA GLY A 31 11.21 -2.28 5.96
C GLY A 31 11.51 -2.79 4.55
N GLY A 32 10.94 -3.95 4.22
CA GLY A 32 10.97 -4.52 2.87
C GLY A 32 9.62 -4.39 2.18
N TRP A 33 9.63 -4.17 0.86
CA TRP A 33 8.42 -4.17 0.04
C TRP A 33 8.68 -4.91 -1.27
N TYR A 34 8.10 -6.09 -1.38
CA TYR A 34 8.21 -6.96 -2.55
C TYR A 34 6.91 -6.90 -3.33
N MET A 35 6.99 -6.57 -4.62
CA MET A 35 5.80 -6.35 -5.43
C MET A 35 5.92 -7.04 -6.79
N PHE A 36 4.89 -7.82 -7.13
CA PHE A 36 4.66 -8.32 -8.47
C PHE A 36 3.39 -7.67 -9.02
N THR A 37 3.52 -6.95 -10.15
CA THR A 37 2.41 -6.32 -10.85
C THR A 37 2.27 -6.98 -12.21
N PHE A 38 1.06 -7.32 -12.59
CA PHE A 38 0.77 -7.89 -13.89
C PHE A 38 -0.38 -7.17 -14.59
N ASN A 39 -0.35 -7.23 -15.90
CA ASN A 39 -1.35 -6.65 -16.77
C ASN A 39 -1.55 -7.55 -18.00
N LYS A 40 -2.78 -7.66 -18.46
CA LYS A 40 -3.16 -8.38 -19.69
C LYS A 40 -4.23 -7.58 -20.41
N ASP A 41 -3.94 -7.15 -21.62
CA ASP A 41 -4.97 -6.64 -22.54
C ASP A 41 -5.54 -7.82 -23.35
N PHE A 42 -6.86 -7.89 -23.47
CA PHE A 42 -7.51 -8.95 -24.26
C PHE A 42 -7.43 -8.59 -25.74
N ALA A 43 -7.01 -9.55 -26.56
CA ALA A 43 -6.90 -9.37 -28.00
C ALA A 43 -8.22 -8.87 -28.61
N GLU A 44 -8.14 -7.92 -29.54
CA GLU A 44 -9.26 -7.32 -30.27
C GLU A 44 -10.34 -6.70 -29.36
N SER A 45 -10.00 -6.42 -28.10
CA SER A 45 -10.90 -5.86 -27.11
C SER A 45 -10.32 -4.58 -26.49
N ARG A 46 -11.18 -3.72 -25.99
CA ARG A 46 -10.80 -2.58 -25.14
C ARG A 46 -10.67 -2.96 -23.66
N PHE A 47 -11.01 -4.19 -23.36
CA PHE A 47 -10.96 -4.71 -22.00
C PHE A 47 -9.64 -5.44 -21.75
N GLY A 48 -9.30 -5.55 -20.51
CA GLY A 48 -8.15 -6.29 -20.03
C GLY A 48 -8.29 -6.62 -18.56
N PHE A 49 -7.23 -7.10 -17.97
CA PHE A 49 -7.14 -7.40 -16.56
C PHE A 49 -5.81 -6.91 -16.01
N GLN A 50 -5.80 -6.37 -14.81
CA GLN A 50 -4.56 -6.02 -14.10
C GLN A 50 -4.66 -6.43 -12.64
N GLY A 51 -3.49 -6.67 -12.04
CA GLY A 51 -3.43 -6.94 -10.62
C GLY A 51 -2.03 -6.81 -10.06
N ASP A 52 -1.94 -6.98 -8.75
CA ASP A 52 -0.67 -7.04 -8.05
C ASP A 52 -0.76 -7.85 -6.76
N VAL A 53 0.36 -8.45 -6.43
CA VAL A 53 0.65 -9.07 -5.14
C VAL A 53 1.76 -8.27 -4.49
N GLN A 54 1.55 -7.85 -3.24
CA GLN A 54 2.55 -7.08 -2.49
C GLN A 54 2.74 -7.73 -1.12
N TYR A 55 3.99 -7.99 -0.79
CA TYR A 55 4.41 -8.44 0.53
C TYR A 55 5.31 -7.38 1.14
N ARG A 56 4.95 -6.90 2.33
CA ARG A 56 5.72 -5.89 3.06
C ARG A 56 6.07 -6.40 4.42
N THR A 57 7.26 -6.04 4.86
CA THR A 57 7.78 -6.38 6.18
C THR A 57 8.21 -5.12 6.91
N TRP A 58 8.09 -5.15 8.23
CA TRP A 58 8.51 -4.04 9.08
C TRP A 58 10.03 -3.92 9.17
N ASP A 59 10.74 -5.03 9.12
CA ASP A 59 12.18 -5.19 9.38
C ASP A 59 13.01 -5.60 8.15
N GLY A 60 12.41 -5.62 6.99
CA GLY A 60 13.06 -6.06 5.73
C GLY A 60 12.97 -7.56 5.48
N SER A 61 12.74 -8.43 6.44
CA SER A 61 12.85 -9.89 6.28
C SER A 61 11.69 -10.74 6.83
N GLY A 62 11.12 -10.48 7.97
CA GLY A 62 10.27 -11.45 8.65
C GLY A 62 9.00 -10.93 9.29
N ASP A 63 9.01 -9.74 9.84
CA ASP A 63 7.84 -9.19 10.54
C ASP A 63 6.84 -8.60 9.53
N LEU A 64 5.68 -9.26 9.39
CA LEU A 64 4.67 -8.90 8.40
C LEU A 64 4.09 -7.51 8.68
N GLU A 65 4.34 -6.54 7.80
CA GLU A 65 3.60 -5.28 7.78
C GLU A 65 2.29 -5.43 7.01
N GLN A 66 2.35 -5.97 5.78
CA GLN A 66 1.16 -6.09 4.94
C GLN A 66 1.32 -7.11 3.81
N LEU A 67 0.33 -7.98 3.66
CA LEU A 67 0.09 -8.75 2.44
C LEU A 67 -1.10 -8.11 1.71
N LEU A 68 -0.92 -7.73 0.44
CA LEU A 68 -1.96 -7.14 -0.38
C LEU A 68 -2.12 -7.94 -1.67
N LEU A 69 -3.34 -8.36 -1.93
CA LEU A 69 -3.76 -8.98 -3.19
C LEU A 69 -4.78 -8.06 -3.86
N ARG A 70 -4.55 -7.74 -5.14
CA ARG A 70 -5.43 -6.84 -5.88
C ARG A 70 -5.59 -7.29 -7.31
N GLY A 71 -6.82 -7.16 -7.84
CA GLY A 71 -7.13 -7.43 -9.23
C GLY A 71 -8.30 -6.60 -9.72
N GLY A 72 -8.40 -6.37 -11.03
CA GLY A 72 -9.50 -5.60 -11.59
C GLY A 72 -9.55 -5.69 -13.11
N ILE A 73 -10.77 -5.50 -13.63
CA ILE A 73 -11.03 -5.40 -15.06
C ILE A 73 -10.66 -3.99 -15.51
N THR A 74 -9.93 -3.91 -16.61
CA THR A 74 -9.49 -2.66 -17.21
C THR A 74 -10.28 -2.37 -18.48
N TYR A 75 -10.42 -1.08 -18.80
CA TYR A 75 -11.06 -0.59 -20.03
C TYR A 75 -10.25 0.58 -20.60
N ARG A 76 -10.02 0.56 -21.93
CA ARG A 76 -9.36 1.63 -22.69
C ARG A 76 -10.34 2.23 -23.71
N PRO A 77 -11.02 3.35 -23.39
CA PRO A 77 -11.93 4.01 -24.34
C PRO A 77 -11.14 4.64 -25.48
N ASN A 78 -11.76 4.75 -26.66
CA ASN A 78 -11.14 5.43 -27.81
C ASN A 78 -11.12 6.95 -27.66
N ALA A 79 -12.16 7.50 -26.99
CA ALA A 79 -12.38 8.94 -26.92
C ALA A 79 -11.58 9.63 -25.79
N LEU A 80 -11.12 8.88 -24.79
CA LEU A 80 -10.44 9.42 -23.63
C LEU A 80 -9.06 8.76 -23.48
N PRO A 81 -8.01 9.52 -23.18
CA PRO A 81 -6.70 8.95 -22.93
C PRO A 81 -6.71 8.14 -21.64
N GLY A 82 -5.95 7.03 -21.62
CA GLY A 82 -5.69 6.28 -20.41
C GLY A 82 -6.40 4.94 -20.29
N LYS A 83 -6.19 4.33 -19.14
CA LYS A 83 -6.73 3.03 -18.74
C LYS A 83 -7.55 3.21 -17.47
N TYR A 84 -8.78 2.71 -17.51
CA TYR A 84 -9.73 2.78 -16.39
C TYR A 84 -9.91 1.38 -15.81
N THR A 85 -9.99 1.28 -14.49
CA THR A 85 -10.08 -0.02 -13.81
C THR A 85 -11.18 0.02 -12.76
N LEU A 86 -11.98 -1.04 -12.73
CA LEU A 86 -12.82 -1.39 -11.59
C LEU A 86 -12.23 -2.66 -10.96
N GLY A 87 -11.92 -2.61 -9.66
CA GLY A 87 -11.21 -3.71 -9.04
C GLY A 87 -11.53 -3.92 -7.58
N LEU A 88 -10.99 -5.03 -7.08
CA LEU A 88 -11.09 -5.51 -5.71
C LEU A 88 -9.68 -5.65 -5.12
N ALA A 89 -9.59 -5.50 -3.80
CA ALA A 89 -8.37 -5.80 -3.06
C ALA A 89 -8.70 -6.43 -1.70
N ASN A 90 -7.85 -7.37 -1.31
CA ASN A 90 -7.81 -7.92 0.04
C ASN A 90 -6.45 -7.58 0.66
N ILE A 91 -6.46 -7.07 1.88
CA ILE A 91 -5.26 -6.66 2.58
C ILE A 91 -5.27 -7.30 3.97
N THR A 92 -4.20 -8.00 4.30
CA THR A 92 -3.91 -8.46 5.65
C THR A 92 -2.75 -7.64 6.19
N SER A 93 -2.95 -6.96 7.31
CA SER A 93 -1.93 -6.14 7.98
C SER A 93 -1.55 -6.74 9.31
N GLY A 94 -0.25 -6.92 9.56
CA GLY A 94 0.31 -7.34 10.84
C GLY A 94 0.71 -6.14 11.71
N GLN A 95 0.81 -6.39 13.00
CA GLN A 95 1.34 -5.42 13.96
C GLN A 95 2.87 -5.50 13.99
N PHE A 96 3.52 -4.39 14.27
CA PHE A 96 4.97 -4.35 14.47
C PHE A 96 5.36 -5.12 15.76
N GLY A 97 6.43 -5.92 15.68
CA GLY A 97 7.01 -6.67 16.80
C GLY A 97 6.44 -8.11 16.93
N ASP A 98 6.53 -8.68 18.11
CA ASP A 98 6.28 -10.12 18.35
C ASP A 98 4.81 -10.54 18.20
N SER A 99 3.88 -9.60 18.08
CA SER A 99 2.45 -9.87 17.91
C SER A 99 2.19 -10.59 16.59
N LYS A 100 1.46 -11.71 16.65
CA LYS A 100 0.97 -12.41 15.45
C LYS A 100 -0.45 -12.00 15.04
N GLN A 101 -0.99 -10.98 15.69
CA GLN A 101 -2.33 -10.50 15.36
C GLN A 101 -2.33 -9.78 14.02
N THR A 102 -3.35 -10.08 13.22
CA THR A 102 -3.55 -9.47 11.92
C THR A 102 -4.91 -8.82 11.83
N ARG A 103 -5.01 -7.80 10.98
CA ARG A 103 -6.27 -7.15 10.63
C ARG A 103 -6.50 -7.26 9.14
N THR A 104 -7.70 -7.67 8.75
CA THR A 104 -8.09 -7.79 7.34
C THR A 104 -8.88 -6.56 6.90
N GLU A 105 -8.67 -6.18 5.66
CA GLU A 105 -9.39 -5.12 4.98
C GLU A 105 -9.76 -5.56 3.56
N ASN A 106 -11.03 -5.40 3.18
CA ASN A 106 -11.48 -5.54 1.81
C ASN A 106 -11.71 -4.16 1.18
N ARG A 107 -11.44 -4.03 -0.11
CA ARG A 107 -11.68 -2.81 -0.88
C ARG A 107 -12.32 -3.11 -2.22
N THR A 108 -13.18 -2.20 -2.64
CA THR A 108 -13.42 -1.96 -4.06
C THR A 108 -12.69 -0.68 -4.47
N TYR A 109 -12.32 -0.56 -5.74
CA TYR A 109 -11.68 0.67 -6.19
C TYR A 109 -12.00 0.96 -7.66
N GLN A 110 -12.08 2.26 -7.96
CA GLN A 110 -12.06 2.80 -9.31
C GLN A 110 -10.73 3.52 -9.51
N GLU A 111 -10.10 3.28 -10.65
CA GLU A 111 -8.81 3.86 -10.99
C GLU A 111 -8.77 4.37 -12.41
N ALA A 112 -8.14 5.51 -12.60
CA ALA A 112 -7.75 6.03 -13.91
C ALA A 112 -6.22 6.19 -13.94
N VAL A 113 -5.59 5.64 -14.98
CA VAL A 113 -4.16 5.82 -15.27
C VAL A 113 -4.03 6.54 -16.60
N ILE A 114 -3.54 7.78 -16.57
CA ILE A 114 -3.42 8.66 -17.73
C ILE A 114 -1.94 8.87 -18.05
N PRO A 115 -1.44 8.38 -19.21
CA PRO A 115 -0.07 8.60 -19.61
C PRO A 115 0.12 10.02 -20.15
N GLN A 116 1.30 10.60 -19.92
CA GLN A 116 1.72 11.89 -20.43
C GLN A 116 3.18 11.81 -20.86
N ARG A 117 3.50 12.35 -22.03
CA ARG A 117 4.87 12.57 -22.45
C ARG A 117 5.32 14.00 -22.15
N VAL A 118 6.53 14.15 -21.60
CA VAL A 118 7.17 15.45 -21.36
C VAL A 118 8.55 15.48 -22.02
N GLY A 119 8.68 16.35 -23.02
CA GLY A 119 9.89 16.39 -23.83
C GLY A 119 10.17 15.07 -24.55
N ARG A 120 11.44 14.79 -24.79
CA ARG A 120 11.87 13.60 -25.58
C ARG A 120 11.98 12.33 -24.73
N LYS A 121 12.26 12.44 -23.43
CA LYS A 121 12.59 11.31 -22.55
C LYS A 121 11.69 11.15 -21.31
N GLY A 122 10.81 12.11 -21.03
CA GLY A 122 9.94 12.06 -19.87
C GLY A 122 8.68 11.22 -20.11
N PHE A 123 8.51 10.12 -19.38
CA PHE A 123 7.32 9.28 -19.41
C PHE A 123 6.61 9.44 -18.06
N LEU A 124 5.56 10.25 -18.06
CA LEU A 124 4.73 10.47 -16.87
C LEU A 124 3.47 9.61 -16.92
N ARG A 125 2.97 9.25 -15.76
CA ARG A 125 1.66 8.61 -15.59
C ARG A 125 0.99 9.20 -14.36
N HIS A 126 -0.19 9.75 -14.56
CA HIS A 126 -1.08 10.18 -13.49
C HIS A 126 -1.98 9.02 -13.11
N ARG A 127 -2.06 8.69 -11.82
CA ARG A 127 -2.99 7.71 -11.30
C ARG A 127 -3.91 8.36 -10.30
N ILE A 128 -5.19 8.32 -10.59
CA ILE A 128 -6.28 8.74 -9.70
C ILE A 128 -6.98 7.48 -9.25
N ARG A 129 -7.20 7.31 -7.94
CA ARG A 129 -7.92 6.16 -7.42
C ARG A 129 -8.85 6.58 -6.31
N PHE A 130 -10.08 6.08 -6.38
CA PHE A 130 -11.07 6.14 -5.31
C PHE A 130 -11.26 4.74 -4.74
N GLU A 131 -11.23 4.60 -3.42
CA GLU A 131 -11.33 3.32 -2.72
C GLU A 131 -12.50 3.36 -1.74
N GLN A 132 -13.35 2.33 -1.76
CA GLN A 132 -14.30 2.00 -0.71
C GLN A 132 -13.65 0.91 0.15
N ARG A 133 -13.68 1.09 1.49
CA ARG A 133 -12.87 0.30 2.40
C ARG A 133 -13.71 -0.28 3.52
N TRP A 134 -13.61 -1.58 3.72
CA TRP A 134 -14.20 -2.34 4.83
C TRP A 134 -13.06 -2.94 5.65
N VAL A 135 -12.72 -2.29 6.73
CA VAL A 135 -11.66 -2.72 7.67
C VAL A 135 -12.32 -3.46 8.82
N ASN A 136 -11.82 -4.65 9.14
CA ASN A 136 -12.38 -5.42 10.25
C ASN A 136 -12.33 -4.63 11.56
N GLY A 137 -13.49 -4.52 12.24
CA GLY A 137 -13.64 -3.77 13.48
C GLY A 137 -13.70 -2.24 13.33
N GLN A 138 -13.96 -1.74 12.11
CA GLN A 138 -14.15 -0.31 11.81
C GLN A 138 -15.38 -0.09 10.93
N ASP A 139 -15.91 1.14 10.95
CA ASP A 139 -16.95 1.56 10.04
C ASP A 139 -16.46 1.66 8.60
N PHE A 140 -17.40 1.57 7.66
CA PHE A 140 -17.14 1.81 6.24
C PHE A 140 -16.53 3.20 6.03
N ARG A 141 -15.54 3.28 5.13
CA ARG A 141 -14.91 4.55 4.77
C ARG A 141 -14.39 4.56 3.34
N THR A 142 -14.19 5.76 2.83
CA THR A 142 -13.65 6.00 1.51
C THR A 142 -12.24 6.61 1.59
N ARG A 143 -11.49 6.49 0.50
CA ARG A 143 -10.20 7.14 0.38
C ARG A 143 -9.91 7.52 -1.06
N PHE A 144 -9.46 8.76 -1.22
CA PHE A 144 -8.96 9.26 -2.47
C PHE A 144 -7.43 9.19 -2.53
N ARG A 145 -6.89 8.84 -3.71
CA ARG A 145 -5.45 8.76 -3.92
C ARG A 145 -5.08 9.38 -5.26
N TYR A 146 -4.02 10.17 -5.25
CA TYR A 146 -3.39 10.67 -6.46
C TYR A 146 -1.91 10.32 -6.45
N ALA A 147 -1.41 9.76 -7.55
CA ALA A 147 0.01 9.50 -7.74
C ALA A 147 0.49 10.00 -9.10
N LEU A 148 1.67 10.63 -9.08
CA LEU A 148 2.43 10.98 -10.26
C LEU A 148 3.66 10.08 -10.34
N PHE A 149 3.77 9.31 -11.41
CA PHE A 149 4.94 8.50 -11.73
C PHE A 149 5.74 9.15 -12.84
N ALA A 150 7.07 9.08 -12.75
CA ALA A 150 7.98 9.53 -13.79
C ALA A 150 9.03 8.45 -14.07
N ASN A 151 9.18 8.06 -15.31
CA ASN A 151 10.26 7.19 -15.76
C ASN A 151 11.13 7.96 -16.76
N VAL A 152 12.45 7.98 -16.49
CA VAL A 152 13.43 8.68 -17.34
C VAL A 152 14.49 7.68 -17.80
N PRO A 153 14.51 7.30 -19.10
CA PRO A 153 15.57 6.44 -19.64
C PRO A 153 16.94 7.08 -19.49
N LEU A 154 17.92 6.27 -19.10
CA LEU A 154 19.30 6.72 -18.84
C LEU A 154 20.23 6.41 -20.02
N ASN A 155 20.18 5.19 -20.54
CA ASN A 155 21.10 4.70 -21.60
C ASN A 155 20.44 4.59 -22.99
N ARG A 156 19.12 4.87 -23.10
CA ARG A 156 18.37 4.83 -24.37
C ARG A 156 17.50 6.09 -24.51
N SER A 157 16.91 6.27 -25.71
CA SER A 157 15.95 7.36 -25.97
C SER A 157 14.54 7.08 -25.41
N ASP A 158 14.24 5.80 -25.15
CA ASP A 158 12.93 5.32 -24.74
C ASP A 158 13.04 4.15 -23.73
N LEU A 159 11.90 3.59 -23.33
CA LEU A 159 11.81 2.44 -22.43
C LEU A 159 11.72 1.12 -23.23
N SER A 160 12.62 0.91 -24.21
CA SER A 160 12.74 -0.35 -24.95
C SER A 160 13.57 -1.39 -24.19
N PRO A 161 13.55 -2.69 -24.58
CA PRO A 161 14.37 -3.72 -23.95
C PRO A 161 15.86 -3.34 -23.88
N GLY A 162 16.47 -3.56 -22.72
CA GLY A 162 17.84 -3.12 -22.39
C GLY A 162 17.93 -1.69 -21.85
N ALA A 163 16.83 -0.99 -21.67
CA ALA A 163 16.84 0.34 -21.04
C ALA A 163 17.02 0.25 -19.52
N PHE A 164 18.04 0.94 -19.01
CA PHE A 164 18.08 1.39 -17.63
C PHE A 164 17.34 2.73 -17.51
N TYR A 165 16.61 2.92 -16.46
CA TYR A 165 15.84 4.15 -16.26
C TYR A 165 15.72 4.53 -14.79
N LEU A 166 15.61 5.82 -14.51
CA LEU A 166 15.21 6.34 -13.21
C LEU A 166 13.68 6.26 -13.10
N ALA A 167 13.20 5.57 -12.07
CA ALA A 167 11.78 5.51 -11.73
C ALA A 167 11.51 6.32 -10.48
N LEU A 168 10.59 7.25 -10.57
CA LEU A 168 10.17 8.11 -9.46
C LEU A 168 8.66 8.06 -9.31
N TYR A 169 8.16 8.16 -8.09
CA TYR A 169 6.76 8.52 -7.87
C TYR A 169 6.56 9.31 -6.57
N ASN A 170 5.52 10.13 -6.57
CA ASN A 170 4.93 10.70 -5.38
C ASN A 170 3.45 10.33 -5.33
N GLU A 171 2.95 9.90 -4.18
CA GLU A 171 1.55 9.53 -3.99
C GLU A 171 0.99 10.10 -2.71
N VAL A 172 -0.15 10.80 -2.82
CA VAL A 172 -0.90 11.40 -1.71
C VAL A 172 -2.18 10.61 -1.48
N PHE A 173 -2.54 10.45 -0.20
CA PHE A 173 -3.72 9.73 0.25
C PHE A 173 -4.57 10.63 1.14
N ILE A 174 -5.86 10.70 0.84
CA ILE A 174 -6.84 11.54 1.54
C ILE A 174 -8.01 10.65 1.96
N ASN A 175 -8.35 10.62 3.25
CA ASN A 175 -9.52 9.93 3.77
C ASN A 175 -10.79 10.75 3.49
N GLY A 176 -11.87 10.09 3.09
CA GLY A 176 -13.17 10.73 2.91
C GLY A 176 -13.87 10.95 4.26
N GLU A 177 -13.86 9.91 5.10
CA GLU A 177 -14.42 9.94 6.44
C GLU A 177 -13.31 9.93 7.49
N ARG A 178 -13.48 10.71 8.55
CA ARG A 178 -12.55 10.76 9.68
C ARG A 178 -12.98 9.81 10.80
N ASN A 179 -14.27 9.72 11.07
CA ASN A 179 -14.81 8.78 12.05
C ASN A 179 -14.74 7.35 11.47
N ILE A 180 -14.17 6.42 12.23
CA ILE A 180 -13.97 5.04 11.83
C ILE A 180 -14.69 4.04 12.74
N GLY A 181 -15.62 4.53 13.58
CA GLY A 181 -16.41 3.74 14.52
C GLY A 181 -15.76 3.60 15.88
N GLY A 182 -16.56 3.22 16.88
CA GLY A 182 -16.10 3.02 18.26
C GLY A 182 -15.50 4.26 18.95
N GLY A 183 -15.82 5.47 18.46
CA GLY A 183 -15.24 6.72 18.96
C GLY A 183 -13.81 7.00 18.46
N ALA A 184 -13.29 6.19 17.53
CA ALA A 184 -11.97 6.39 16.95
C ALA A 184 -12.04 7.25 15.67
N GLU A 185 -11.01 8.06 15.46
CA GLU A 185 -10.87 8.93 14.29
C GLU A 185 -9.54 8.71 13.58
N VAL A 186 -9.51 9.06 12.30
CA VAL A 186 -8.30 9.19 11.46
C VAL A 186 -8.19 10.61 10.91
N ASP A 187 -6.99 11.02 10.55
CA ASP A 187 -6.78 12.32 9.92
C ASP A 187 -7.36 12.35 8.50
N PHE A 188 -7.76 13.55 8.04
CA PHE A 188 -8.14 13.77 6.65
C PHE A 188 -6.98 13.45 5.71
N TYR A 189 -5.79 13.99 5.97
CA TYR A 189 -4.56 13.57 5.31
C TYR A 189 -4.10 12.23 5.91
N ASP A 190 -4.10 11.15 5.10
CA ASP A 190 -3.69 9.83 5.56
C ASP A 190 -2.16 9.67 5.48
N ARG A 191 -1.57 9.90 4.32
CA ARG A 191 -0.13 9.77 4.10
C ARG A 191 0.35 10.33 2.76
N ASN A 192 1.67 10.48 2.67
CA ASN A 192 2.40 10.67 1.41
C ASN A 192 3.45 9.59 1.24
N ARG A 193 3.71 9.19 0.00
CA ARG A 193 4.80 8.30 -0.39
C ARG A 193 5.65 8.96 -1.44
N LEU A 194 6.95 8.97 -1.19
CA LEU A 194 7.97 9.40 -2.15
C LEU A 194 8.87 8.20 -2.45
N TYR A 195 9.10 7.92 -3.72
CA TYR A 195 9.87 6.78 -4.18
C TYR A 195 10.87 7.17 -5.26
N GLY A 196 12.06 6.55 -5.17
CA GLY A 196 13.09 6.63 -6.19
C GLY A 196 13.75 5.26 -6.39
N ALA A 197 13.96 4.86 -7.66
CA ALA A 197 14.53 3.57 -8.01
C ALA A 197 15.33 3.60 -9.30
N LEU A 198 16.24 2.62 -9.42
CA LEU A 198 16.79 2.20 -10.69
C LEU A 198 15.91 1.09 -11.26
N GLY A 199 15.46 1.28 -12.50
CA GLY A 199 14.70 0.29 -13.25
C GLY A 199 15.50 -0.28 -14.40
N TYR A 200 15.20 -1.53 -14.76
CA TYR A 200 15.71 -2.20 -15.93
C TYR A 200 14.59 -2.89 -16.70
N LYS A 201 14.46 -2.56 -17.99
CA LYS A 201 13.50 -3.21 -18.88
C LYS A 201 14.20 -4.36 -19.61
N PHE A 202 13.92 -5.59 -19.16
CA PHE A 202 14.61 -6.77 -19.70
C PHE A 202 13.92 -7.37 -20.94
N SER A 203 12.65 -7.05 -21.18
CA SER A 203 11.90 -7.44 -22.38
C SER A 203 10.80 -6.42 -22.70
N ASP A 204 10.08 -6.59 -23.81
CA ASP A 204 8.92 -5.74 -24.13
C ASP A 204 7.82 -5.85 -23.08
N SER A 205 7.68 -7.03 -22.48
CA SER A 205 6.67 -7.32 -21.45
C SER A 205 7.18 -7.10 -20.02
N GLY A 206 8.49 -7.14 -19.76
CA GLY A 206 9.03 -7.27 -18.42
C GLY A 206 9.97 -6.15 -18.00
N GLN A 207 9.81 -5.69 -16.76
CA GLN A 207 10.73 -4.74 -16.12
C GLN A 207 10.84 -4.99 -14.62
N ILE A 208 12.03 -4.74 -14.09
CA ILE A 208 12.33 -4.83 -12.66
C ILE A 208 12.78 -3.46 -12.16
N GLN A 209 12.45 -3.14 -10.91
CA GLN A 209 12.89 -1.92 -10.23
C GLN A 209 13.37 -2.26 -8.82
N LEU A 210 14.50 -1.67 -8.44
CA LEU A 210 15.02 -1.69 -7.07
C LEU A 210 15.20 -0.26 -6.60
N GLY A 211 14.57 0.07 -5.49
CA GLY A 211 14.59 1.43 -4.98
C GLY A 211 14.20 1.57 -3.52
N TYR A 212 14.01 2.81 -3.13
CA TYR A 212 13.67 3.18 -1.77
C TYR A 212 12.41 4.05 -1.76
N MET A 213 11.48 3.72 -0.89
CA MET A 213 10.25 4.46 -0.68
C MET A 213 10.21 5.01 0.73
N GLN A 214 9.92 6.28 0.87
CA GLN A 214 9.64 6.89 2.15
C GLN A 214 8.15 7.20 2.29
N GLN A 215 7.55 6.69 3.35
CA GLN A 215 6.17 6.96 3.71
C GLN A 215 6.13 7.91 4.90
N HIS A 216 5.34 8.97 4.77
CA HIS A 216 5.09 9.96 5.81
C HIS A 216 3.61 9.96 6.15
N THR A 217 3.31 9.80 7.42
CA THR A 217 2.00 10.08 8.03
C THR A 217 2.16 11.26 8.99
N ASN A 218 1.11 11.72 9.64
CA ASN A 218 1.22 12.73 10.68
C ASN A 218 1.95 12.23 11.95
N VAL A 219 2.11 10.90 12.09
CA VAL A 219 2.64 10.27 13.30
C VAL A 219 3.98 9.59 13.07
N VAL A 220 4.17 8.95 11.90
CA VAL A 220 5.30 8.05 11.63
C VAL A 220 5.91 8.35 10.26
N LYS A 221 7.24 8.32 10.19
CA LYS A 221 8.01 8.27 8.95
C LYS A 221 8.63 6.89 8.85
N LYS A 222 8.37 6.17 7.76
CA LYS A 222 8.90 4.82 7.55
C LYS A 222 9.55 4.69 6.17
N GLY A 223 10.79 4.25 6.17
CA GLY A 223 11.51 3.88 4.95
C GLY A 223 11.30 2.42 4.58
N GLN A 224 11.28 2.10 3.29
CA GLN A 224 11.17 0.72 2.79
C GLN A 224 12.01 0.53 1.54
N PHE A 225 12.84 -0.50 1.51
CA PHE A 225 13.43 -0.98 0.27
C PHE A 225 12.36 -1.68 -0.56
N GLN A 226 12.22 -1.28 -1.80
CA GLN A 226 11.19 -1.81 -2.69
C GLN A 226 11.82 -2.53 -3.88
N LEU A 227 11.50 -3.81 -4.02
CA LEU A 227 11.76 -4.62 -5.20
C LEU A 227 10.44 -4.84 -5.94
N SER A 228 10.38 -4.43 -7.20
CA SER A 228 9.17 -4.54 -8.02
C SER A 228 9.46 -5.26 -9.32
N LEU A 229 8.69 -6.30 -9.61
CA LEU A 229 8.62 -6.94 -10.92
C LEU A 229 7.28 -6.56 -11.57
N ASN A 230 7.34 -5.99 -12.78
CA ASN A 230 6.15 -5.66 -13.57
C ASN A 230 6.18 -6.48 -14.86
N TYR A 231 5.07 -7.12 -15.18
CA TYR A 231 4.96 -7.98 -16.35
C TYR A 231 3.62 -7.79 -17.08
N ASP A 232 3.71 -7.59 -18.39
CA ASP A 232 2.57 -7.49 -19.30
C ASP A 232 2.47 -8.81 -20.09
N PHE A 233 1.34 -9.53 -19.95
CA PHE A 233 1.10 -10.82 -20.60
C PHE A 233 0.53 -10.69 -22.02
#